data_a4b8eb5aae80c0d2362fd325b3d63aa4
#
_entry.id   a4b8eb5aae80c0d2362fd325b3d63aa4
#
_cell.length_a   1.000
_cell.length_b   1.000
_cell.length_c   1.000
_cell.angle_alpha   90.00
_cell.angle_beta   90.00
_cell.angle_gamma   90.00
#
_symmetry.space_group_name_H-M   'P 1'
#
loop_
_entity.id
_entity.type
_entity.pdbx_description
1 polymer ?
#
loop_
_entity_poly.entity_id
_entity_poly.type
_entity_poly.pdbx_seq_one_letter_code
_entity_poly.pdbx_strand_id
1 'polypeptide(L)'
;MQLIVISGPSGSGKTTLSERILKKIKNGIILNTDNYYRTGILSQILSRTLTSYFDRKISFNFGLFKRDLEFIVKNGFSDFYYKYNFKTKSIKKVYQNTKNIRFLIIEGIFGQEILKNLSKENCLLIKLKANKQTCLNRVIKRDFLERGKSKDLAKRDFIKAWELFHKNKKKCNSRNYFNTIVIRKKSDIDLLLEKIINIVH
;
A
#
# COMPACT_ATOMS: atom_id res chain seq x y z
N MET A 1 18.68 3.95 -5.79
CA MET A 1 17.19 4.04 -5.82
C MET A 1 16.71 4.35 -4.42
N GLN A 2 15.81 5.33 -4.27
CA GLN A 2 15.22 5.71 -2.99
C GLN A 2 13.85 5.03 -2.82
N LEU A 3 13.62 4.45 -1.65
CA LEU A 3 12.37 3.77 -1.31
C LEU A 3 11.49 4.69 -0.44
N ILE A 4 10.23 4.83 -0.81
CA ILE A 4 9.23 5.56 -0.03
C ILE A 4 8.12 4.57 0.31
N VAL A 5 7.96 4.25 1.59
CA VAL A 5 6.91 3.33 2.04
C VAL A 5 5.79 4.10 2.72
N ILE A 6 4.58 3.99 2.19
CA ILE A 6 3.40 4.67 2.73
C ILE A 6 2.51 3.64 3.43
N SER A 7 2.37 3.77 4.74
CA SER A 7 1.58 2.90 5.59
C SER A 7 0.45 3.65 6.28
N GLY A 8 -0.68 2.98 6.44
CA GLY A 8 -1.87 3.52 7.11
C GLY A 8 -3.05 2.58 6.97
N PRO A 9 -4.13 2.76 7.77
CA PRO A 9 -5.32 1.92 7.68
C PRO A 9 -6.04 2.08 6.33
N SER A 10 -6.94 1.17 6.01
CA SER A 10 -7.79 1.29 4.82
C SER A 10 -8.61 2.58 4.88
N GLY A 11 -8.72 3.30 3.75
CA GLY A 11 -9.42 4.59 3.68
C GLY A 11 -8.63 5.80 4.21
N SER A 12 -7.37 5.65 4.65
CA SER A 12 -6.54 6.76 5.16
C SER A 12 -6.00 7.71 4.09
N GLY A 13 -6.13 7.39 2.80
CA GLY A 13 -5.66 8.22 1.70
C GLY A 13 -4.26 7.89 1.19
N LYS A 14 -3.74 6.68 1.45
CA LYS A 14 -2.42 6.23 0.97
C LYS A 14 -2.25 6.39 -0.54
N THR A 15 -3.19 5.86 -1.31
CA THR A 15 -3.16 5.91 -2.79
C THR A 15 -3.15 7.35 -3.29
N THR A 16 -4.00 8.21 -2.74
CA THR A 16 -4.01 9.64 -3.10
C THR A 16 -2.68 10.32 -2.77
N LEU A 17 -2.06 9.98 -1.64
CA LEU A 17 -0.76 10.53 -1.28
C LEU A 17 0.35 10.01 -2.21
N SER A 18 0.38 8.72 -2.52
CA SER A 18 1.37 8.13 -3.42
C SER A 18 1.31 8.75 -4.82
N GLU A 19 0.11 8.98 -5.34
CA GLU A 19 -0.11 9.66 -6.62
C GLU A 19 0.34 11.13 -6.59
N ARG A 20 0.07 11.85 -5.49
CA ARG A 20 0.55 13.23 -5.31
C ARG A 20 2.07 13.30 -5.25
N ILE A 21 2.72 12.38 -4.55
CA ILE A 21 4.19 12.28 -4.52
C ILE A 21 4.71 11.97 -5.92
N LEU A 22 4.15 10.96 -6.60
CA LEU A 22 4.59 10.57 -7.95
C LEU A 22 4.52 11.72 -8.95
N LYS A 23 3.49 12.58 -8.85
CA LYS A 23 3.37 13.79 -9.70
C LYS A 23 4.44 14.84 -9.44
N LYS A 24 5.10 14.82 -8.28
CA LYS A 24 6.14 15.79 -7.89
C LYS A 24 7.55 15.28 -8.14
N ILE A 25 7.75 13.98 -8.19
CA ILE A 25 9.06 13.36 -8.44
C ILE A 25 9.16 12.92 -9.90
N LYS A 26 10.33 13.09 -10.49
CA LYS A 26 10.65 12.51 -11.80
C LYS A 26 11.17 11.08 -11.61
N ASN A 27 10.93 10.21 -12.59
CA ASN A 27 11.46 8.83 -12.59
C ASN A 27 11.04 8.00 -11.37
N GLY A 28 9.76 8.09 -10.99
CA GLY A 28 9.16 7.28 -9.92
C GLY A 28 8.18 6.25 -10.44
N ILE A 29 7.96 5.20 -9.63
CA ILE A 29 6.91 4.19 -9.85
C ILE A 29 6.23 3.85 -8.53
N ILE A 30 4.94 3.47 -8.58
CA ILE A 30 4.18 2.99 -7.43
C ILE A 30 4.00 1.48 -7.51
N LEU A 31 4.46 0.76 -6.49
CA LEU A 31 4.09 -0.62 -6.21
C LEU A 31 2.97 -0.64 -5.16
N ASN A 32 1.74 -0.83 -5.62
CA ASN A 32 0.60 -0.98 -4.74
C ASN A 32 0.51 -2.44 -4.24
N THR A 33 0.59 -2.65 -2.92
CA THR A 33 0.52 -3.99 -2.33
C THR A 33 -0.82 -4.67 -2.58
N ASP A 34 -1.89 -3.92 -2.78
CA ASP A 34 -3.21 -4.46 -3.09
C ASP A 34 -3.25 -5.17 -4.47
N ASN A 35 -2.25 -4.95 -5.33
CA ASN A 35 -2.11 -5.64 -6.60
C ASN A 35 -1.39 -7.01 -6.51
N TYR A 36 -0.95 -7.39 -5.30
CA TYR A 36 -0.21 -8.64 -5.06
C TYR A 36 -0.99 -9.64 -4.18
N TYR A 37 -2.31 -9.59 -4.24
CA TYR A 37 -3.11 -10.61 -3.57
C TYR A 37 -3.00 -11.96 -4.27
N ARG A 38 -3.05 -13.03 -3.47
CA ARG A 38 -3.14 -14.40 -4.00
C ARG A 38 -4.41 -14.60 -4.80
N THR A 39 -4.31 -15.38 -5.85
CA THR A 39 -5.41 -15.78 -6.73
C THR A 39 -5.59 -17.29 -6.69
N GLY A 40 -6.56 -17.82 -7.45
CA GLY A 40 -6.85 -19.24 -7.51
C GLY A 40 -8.00 -19.67 -6.59
N ILE A 41 -8.39 -20.95 -6.70
CA ILE A 41 -9.58 -21.53 -6.06
C ILE A 41 -9.52 -21.36 -4.53
N LEU A 42 -8.39 -21.68 -3.90
CA LEU A 42 -8.21 -21.57 -2.46
C LEU A 42 -8.40 -20.11 -1.97
N SER A 43 -7.86 -19.15 -2.69
CA SER A 43 -8.03 -17.73 -2.38
C SER A 43 -9.50 -17.29 -2.53
N GLN A 44 -10.20 -17.82 -3.51
CA GLN A 44 -11.62 -17.54 -3.71
C GLN A 44 -12.46 -18.08 -2.54
N ILE A 45 -12.21 -19.32 -2.10
CA ILE A 45 -12.89 -19.94 -0.96
C ILE A 45 -12.59 -19.14 0.32
N LEU A 46 -11.31 -18.93 0.64
CA LEU A 46 -10.89 -18.18 1.84
C LEU A 46 -11.44 -16.75 1.88
N SER A 47 -11.57 -16.09 0.74
CA SER A 47 -12.12 -14.74 0.68
C SER A 47 -13.63 -14.68 0.94
N ARG A 48 -14.35 -15.81 0.84
CA ARG A 48 -15.76 -15.92 1.18
C ARG A 48 -15.99 -16.33 2.64
N THR A 49 -15.10 -17.16 3.18
CA THR A 49 -15.23 -17.74 4.52
C THR A 49 -14.52 -16.92 5.61
N LEU A 50 -13.38 -16.31 5.29
CA LEU A 50 -12.60 -15.52 6.25
C LEU A 50 -12.96 -14.04 6.17
N THR A 51 -13.56 -13.51 7.22
CA THR A 51 -13.80 -12.07 7.36
C THR A 51 -12.48 -11.30 7.25
N SER A 52 -12.49 -10.22 6.48
CA SER A 52 -11.32 -9.39 6.21
C SER A 52 -10.11 -10.17 5.66
N TYR A 53 -10.38 -11.15 4.79
CA TYR A 53 -9.34 -11.96 4.16
C TYR A 53 -8.21 -11.10 3.56
N PHE A 54 -8.56 -10.04 2.84
CA PHE A 54 -7.60 -9.16 2.17
C PHE A 54 -6.73 -8.32 3.13
N ASP A 55 -7.10 -8.25 4.40
CA ASP A 55 -6.30 -7.57 5.44
C ASP A 55 -5.38 -8.53 6.22
N ARG A 56 -5.37 -9.82 5.83
CA ARG A 56 -4.55 -10.86 6.45
C ARG A 56 -3.33 -11.18 5.59
N LYS A 57 -2.20 -11.50 6.22
CA LYS A 57 -0.95 -11.87 5.53
C LYS A 57 -1.11 -13.05 4.57
N ILE A 58 -2.00 -13.98 4.89
CA ILE A 58 -2.26 -15.16 4.04
C ILE A 58 -2.79 -14.77 2.66
N SER A 59 -3.44 -13.61 2.52
CA SER A 59 -3.92 -13.13 1.23
C SER A 59 -2.83 -12.53 0.35
N PHE A 60 -1.70 -12.14 0.92
CA PHE A 60 -0.65 -11.42 0.22
C PHE A 60 0.41 -12.37 -0.34
N ASN A 61 0.78 -12.19 -1.60
CA ASN A 61 1.81 -12.96 -2.27
C ASN A 61 3.18 -12.31 -2.09
N PHE A 62 3.80 -12.53 -0.93
CA PHE A 62 5.12 -11.99 -0.62
C PHE A 62 6.20 -12.40 -1.62
N GLY A 63 6.17 -13.64 -2.13
CA GLY A 63 7.16 -14.13 -3.09
C GLY A 63 7.12 -13.34 -4.39
N LEU A 64 5.91 -13.14 -4.95
CA LEU A 64 5.71 -12.37 -6.16
C LEU A 64 6.14 -10.90 -5.95
N PHE A 65 5.70 -10.29 -4.86
CA PHE A 65 6.05 -8.92 -4.53
C PHE A 65 7.56 -8.72 -4.36
N LYS A 66 8.22 -9.63 -3.62
CA LYS A 66 9.66 -9.59 -3.37
C LYS A 66 10.45 -9.69 -4.68
N ARG A 67 10.09 -10.63 -5.54
CA ARG A 67 10.71 -10.82 -6.86
C ARG A 67 10.65 -9.54 -7.70
N ASP A 68 9.49 -8.90 -7.80
CA ASP A 68 9.30 -7.72 -8.60
C ASP A 68 10.02 -6.50 -7.98
N LEU A 69 10.00 -6.38 -6.65
CA LEU A 69 10.74 -5.36 -5.92
C LEU A 69 12.25 -5.47 -6.19
N GLU A 70 12.81 -6.68 -6.02
CA GLU A 70 14.24 -6.94 -6.24
C GLU A 70 14.64 -6.70 -7.69
N PHE A 71 13.78 -7.09 -8.64
CA PHE A 71 14.01 -6.84 -10.06
C PHE A 71 14.10 -5.33 -10.36
N ILE A 72 13.13 -4.54 -9.87
CA ILE A 72 13.10 -3.09 -10.10
C ILE A 72 14.29 -2.41 -9.42
N VAL A 73 14.62 -2.80 -8.19
CA VAL A 73 15.76 -2.22 -7.44
C VAL A 73 17.08 -2.52 -8.14
N LYS A 74 17.25 -3.73 -8.67
CA LYS A 74 18.48 -4.15 -9.36
C LYS A 74 18.63 -3.49 -10.73
N ASN A 75 17.54 -3.40 -11.51
CA ASN A 75 17.62 -3.05 -12.93
C ASN A 75 17.23 -1.59 -13.22
N GLY A 76 16.54 -0.90 -12.30
CA GLY A 76 16.11 0.49 -12.48
C GLY A 76 15.02 0.68 -13.54
N PHE A 77 14.30 -0.39 -13.92
CA PHE A 77 13.19 -0.30 -14.86
C PHE A 77 12.05 -1.30 -14.51
N SER A 78 10.88 -1.09 -15.12
CA SER A 78 9.76 -2.03 -15.08
C SER A 78 8.98 -1.95 -16.38
N ASP A 79 8.69 -3.12 -16.98
CA ASP A 79 7.93 -3.24 -18.23
C ASP A 79 6.44 -3.43 -18.00
N PHE A 80 6.04 -3.66 -16.77
CA PHE A 80 4.64 -3.90 -16.41
C PHE A 80 4.38 -3.62 -14.94
N TYR A 81 3.09 -3.55 -14.60
CA TYR A 81 2.59 -3.65 -13.23
C TYR A 81 1.41 -4.61 -13.17
N TYR A 82 1.11 -5.11 -11.98
CA TYR A 82 -0.11 -5.89 -11.76
C TYR A 82 -1.27 -5.00 -11.38
N LYS A 83 -2.48 -5.40 -11.83
CA LYS A 83 -3.75 -4.81 -11.40
C LYS A 83 -4.67 -5.90 -10.90
N TYR A 84 -5.00 -5.85 -9.62
CA TYR A 84 -5.91 -6.80 -8.99
C TYR A 84 -7.36 -6.36 -9.15
N ASN A 85 -8.22 -7.28 -9.58
CA ASN A 85 -9.66 -7.05 -9.66
C ASN A 85 -10.36 -7.70 -8.47
N PHE A 86 -10.91 -6.89 -7.57
CA PHE A 86 -11.59 -7.37 -6.36
C PHE A 86 -12.93 -8.07 -6.64
N LYS A 87 -13.60 -7.78 -7.75
CA LYS A 87 -14.86 -8.44 -8.14
C LYS A 87 -14.58 -9.85 -8.65
N THR A 88 -13.65 -9.99 -9.58
CA THR A 88 -13.30 -11.29 -10.19
C THR A 88 -12.21 -12.06 -9.42
N LYS A 89 -11.54 -11.40 -8.45
CA LYS A 89 -10.41 -11.96 -7.67
C LYS A 89 -9.28 -12.49 -8.56
N SER A 90 -9.00 -11.74 -9.62
CA SER A 90 -7.98 -12.06 -10.60
C SER A 90 -6.93 -10.98 -10.70
N ILE A 91 -5.75 -11.32 -11.18
CA ILE A 91 -4.66 -10.39 -11.48
C ILE A 91 -4.53 -10.26 -12.98
N LYS A 92 -4.46 -9.02 -13.46
CA LYS A 92 -4.10 -8.67 -14.83
C LYS A 92 -2.71 -8.04 -14.84
N LYS A 93 -1.85 -8.48 -15.76
CA LYS A 93 -0.59 -7.82 -16.07
C LYS A 93 -0.86 -6.68 -17.04
N VAL A 94 -0.43 -5.49 -16.70
CA VAL A 94 -0.56 -4.29 -17.55
C VAL A 94 0.84 -3.86 -17.97
N TYR A 95 1.10 -3.85 -19.26
CA TYR A 95 2.40 -3.46 -19.80
C TYR A 95 2.54 -1.94 -19.79
N GLN A 96 3.62 -1.48 -19.22
CA GLN A 96 4.00 -0.07 -19.15
C GLN A 96 5.51 0.00 -18.97
N ASN A 97 6.21 0.47 -19.98
CA ASN A 97 7.67 0.58 -19.92
C ASN A 97 8.05 1.86 -19.13
N THR A 98 8.61 1.66 -17.94
CA THR A 98 9.14 2.75 -17.11
C THR A 98 10.63 2.54 -16.91
N LYS A 99 11.45 3.46 -17.42
CA LYS A 99 12.93 3.39 -17.36
C LYS A 99 13.48 4.42 -16.38
N ASN A 100 14.74 4.23 -15.99
CA ASN A 100 15.51 5.15 -15.14
C ASN A 100 14.79 5.43 -13.82
N ILE A 101 14.24 4.39 -13.18
CA ILE A 101 13.51 4.51 -11.92
C ILE A 101 14.50 4.90 -10.80
N ARG A 102 14.32 6.09 -10.25
CA ARG A 102 15.08 6.62 -9.11
C ARG A 102 14.33 6.50 -7.79
N PHE A 103 13.00 6.53 -7.86
CA PHE A 103 12.11 6.48 -6.69
C PHE A 103 11.11 5.33 -6.82
N LEU A 104 11.04 4.51 -5.79
CA LEU A 104 10.07 3.44 -5.70
C LEU A 104 9.15 3.70 -4.51
N ILE A 105 7.87 3.95 -4.80
CA ILE A 105 6.84 4.19 -3.80
C ILE A 105 6.11 2.87 -3.56
N ILE A 106 6.18 2.35 -2.34
CA ILE A 106 5.44 1.16 -1.92
C ILE A 106 4.27 1.62 -1.06
N GLU A 107 3.05 1.35 -1.48
CA GLU A 107 1.85 1.74 -0.72
C GLU A 107 0.96 0.54 -0.42
N GLY A 108 0.28 0.57 0.72
CA GLY A 108 -0.72 -0.41 1.13
C GLY A 108 -0.65 -0.78 2.60
N ILE A 109 -1.53 -1.71 3.00
CA ILE A 109 -1.66 -2.12 4.41
C ILE A 109 -0.48 -2.97 4.89
N PHE A 110 0.21 -3.65 3.98
CA PHE A 110 1.37 -4.50 4.27
C PHE A 110 2.71 -3.75 4.25
N GLY A 111 2.72 -2.43 4.01
CA GLY A 111 3.95 -1.64 3.92
C GLY A 111 4.90 -1.81 5.12
N GLN A 112 4.39 -1.90 6.34
CA GLN A 112 5.21 -2.12 7.54
C GLN A 112 5.83 -3.53 7.61
N GLU A 113 5.19 -4.53 7.03
CA GLU A 113 5.74 -5.90 6.97
C GLU A 113 6.89 -5.99 5.96
N ILE A 114 6.73 -5.29 4.85
CA ILE A 114 7.73 -5.24 3.77
C ILE A 114 9.03 -4.60 4.28
N LEU A 115 8.93 -3.57 5.12
CA LEU A 115 10.07 -2.88 5.73
C LEU A 115 11.03 -3.81 6.48
N LYS A 116 10.56 -4.94 7.01
CA LYS A 116 11.41 -5.89 7.72
C LYS A 116 12.49 -6.51 6.84
N ASN A 117 12.23 -6.54 5.54
CA ASN A 117 13.08 -7.19 4.53
C ASN A 117 13.82 -6.19 3.63
N LEU A 118 13.72 -4.89 3.90
CA LEU A 118 14.39 -3.85 3.14
C LEU A 118 15.64 -3.35 3.86
N SER A 119 16.66 -2.96 3.08
CA SER A 119 17.81 -2.21 3.59
C SER A 119 17.38 -0.83 4.12
N LYS A 120 17.98 -0.39 5.22
CA LYS A 120 17.51 0.77 5.99
C LYS A 120 17.94 2.11 5.41
N GLU A 121 19.03 2.12 4.64
CA GLU A 121 19.80 3.32 4.33
C GLU A 121 19.11 4.31 3.40
N ASN A 122 18.23 3.84 2.51
CA ASN A 122 17.55 4.68 1.52
C ASN A 122 16.01 4.54 1.59
N CYS A 123 15.46 4.38 2.78
CA CYS A 123 14.03 4.16 2.96
C CYS A 123 13.39 5.24 3.84
N LEU A 124 12.40 5.94 3.28
CA LEU A 124 11.52 6.87 3.98
C LEU A 124 10.19 6.18 4.30
N LEU A 125 9.85 6.09 5.59
CA LEU A 125 8.55 5.58 6.03
C LEU A 125 7.58 6.72 6.31
N ILE A 126 6.47 6.76 5.58
CA ILE A 126 5.37 7.71 5.79
C ILE A 126 4.21 6.97 6.45
N LYS A 127 3.84 7.39 7.66
CA LYS A 127 2.72 6.82 8.43
C LYS A 127 1.53 7.77 8.38
N LEU A 128 0.44 7.37 7.72
CA LEU A 128 -0.81 8.11 7.75
C LEU A 128 -1.61 7.76 9.00
N LYS A 129 -1.90 8.78 9.82
CA LYS A 129 -2.90 8.71 10.89
C LYS A 129 -4.20 9.33 10.37
N ALA A 130 -5.29 8.61 10.49
CA ALA A 130 -6.59 9.08 10.04
C ALA A 130 -7.67 8.71 11.06
N ASN A 131 -8.72 9.53 11.13
CA ASN A 131 -9.87 9.27 11.98
C ASN A 131 -10.62 8.03 11.49
N LYS A 132 -11.04 7.17 12.44
CA LYS A 132 -11.73 5.90 12.15
C LYS A 132 -13.01 6.11 11.36
N GLN A 133 -13.83 7.09 11.74
CA GLN A 133 -15.11 7.36 11.09
C GLN A 133 -14.92 7.86 9.65
N THR A 134 -13.94 8.72 9.44
CA THR A 134 -13.58 9.19 8.09
C THR A 134 -13.13 8.05 7.18
N CYS A 135 -12.29 7.16 7.71
CA CYS A 135 -11.84 5.97 6.98
C CYS A 135 -13.01 5.02 6.68
N LEU A 136 -13.90 4.78 7.64
CA LEU A 136 -15.09 3.95 7.49
C LEU A 136 -15.96 4.44 6.34
N ASN A 137 -16.31 5.73 6.34
CA ASN A 137 -17.19 6.32 5.32
C ASN A 137 -16.57 6.19 3.92
N ARG A 138 -15.27 6.43 3.79
CA ARG A 138 -14.55 6.27 2.51
C ARG A 138 -14.51 4.81 2.03
N VAL A 139 -14.27 3.86 2.95
CA VAL A 139 -14.22 2.44 2.61
C VAL A 139 -15.60 1.93 2.21
N ILE A 140 -16.66 2.28 2.95
CA ILE A 140 -18.03 1.88 2.58
C ILE A 140 -18.37 2.37 1.18
N LYS A 141 -18.12 3.65 0.89
CA LYS A 141 -18.39 4.23 -0.44
C LYS A 141 -17.62 3.50 -1.54
N ARG A 142 -16.31 3.33 -1.38
CA ARG A 142 -15.44 2.65 -2.34
C ARG A 142 -15.86 1.19 -2.55
N ASP A 143 -16.04 0.43 -1.47
CA ASP A 143 -16.30 -0.99 -1.55
C ASP A 143 -17.69 -1.29 -2.13
N PHE A 144 -18.65 -0.39 -1.91
CA PHE A 144 -19.96 -0.44 -2.56
C PHE A 144 -19.87 -0.19 -4.07
N LEU A 145 -19.21 0.90 -4.49
CA LEU A 145 -19.15 1.31 -5.89
C LEU A 145 -18.19 0.43 -6.72
N GLU A 146 -17.02 0.11 -6.17
CA GLU A 146 -15.93 -0.48 -6.96
C GLU A 146 -15.80 -2.00 -6.74
N ARG A 147 -16.15 -2.50 -5.54
CA ARG A 147 -15.92 -3.90 -5.15
C ARG A 147 -17.19 -4.75 -5.08
N GLY A 148 -18.36 -4.14 -5.32
CA GLY A 148 -19.67 -4.83 -5.33
C GLY A 148 -20.10 -5.37 -3.96
N LYS A 149 -19.62 -4.80 -2.85
CA LYS A 149 -20.04 -5.17 -1.50
C LYS A 149 -21.28 -4.39 -1.07
N SER A 150 -22.18 -5.03 -0.28
CA SER A 150 -23.20 -4.27 0.44
C SER A 150 -22.56 -3.33 1.47
N LYS A 151 -23.25 -2.24 1.83
CA LYS A 151 -22.76 -1.29 2.83
C LYS A 151 -22.49 -1.95 4.19
N ASP A 152 -23.34 -2.89 4.62
CA ASP A 152 -23.19 -3.61 5.88
C ASP A 152 -22.00 -4.56 5.87
N LEU A 153 -21.76 -5.27 4.75
CA LEU A 153 -20.58 -6.11 4.59
C LEU A 153 -19.31 -5.26 4.61
N ALA A 154 -19.30 -4.13 3.89
CA ALA A 154 -18.16 -3.22 3.88
C ALA A 154 -17.86 -2.64 5.27
N LYS A 155 -18.91 -2.31 6.06
CA LYS A 155 -18.76 -1.84 7.44
C LYS A 155 -18.17 -2.93 8.36
N ARG A 156 -18.70 -4.16 8.32
CA ARG A 156 -18.17 -5.29 9.11
C ARG A 156 -16.72 -5.59 8.78
N ASP A 157 -16.39 -5.66 7.49
CA ASP A 157 -15.02 -5.91 7.02
C ASP A 157 -14.07 -4.80 7.48
N PHE A 158 -14.50 -3.54 7.39
CA PHE A 158 -13.70 -2.41 7.84
C PHE A 158 -13.37 -2.48 9.32
N ILE A 159 -14.35 -2.79 10.19
CA ILE A 159 -14.13 -2.87 11.64
C ILE A 159 -13.05 -3.91 11.94
N LYS A 160 -13.14 -5.09 11.35
CA LYS A 160 -12.14 -6.15 11.51
C LYS A 160 -10.77 -5.75 10.95
N ALA A 161 -10.73 -5.14 9.77
CA ALA A 161 -9.50 -4.65 9.15
C ALA A 161 -8.82 -3.59 10.03
N TRP A 162 -9.60 -2.69 10.61
CA TRP A 162 -9.10 -1.66 11.53
C TRP A 162 -8.45 -2.28 12.77
N GLU A 163 -9.09 -3.25 13.40
CA GLU A 163 -8.55 -3.97 14.55
C GLU A 163 -7.26 -4.71 14.20
N LEU A 164 -7.25 -5.46 13.08
CA LEU A 164 -6.07 -6.18 12.60
C LEU A 164 -4.89 -5.25 12.32
N PHE A 165 -5.14 -4.13 11.65
CA PHE A 165 -4.11 -3.13 11.37
C PHE A 165 -3.48 -2.61 12.67
N HIS A 166 -4.27 -2.24 13.67
CA HIS A 166 -3.78 -1.70 14.93
C HIS A 166 -3.08 -2.75 15.80
N LYS A 167 -3.58 -4.00 15.79
CA LYS A 167 -2.91 -5.14 16.47
C LYS A 167 -1.53 -5.42 15.86
N ASN A 168 -1.44 -5.45 14.52
CA ASN A 168 -0.18 -5.68 13.83
C ASN A 168 0.81 -4.52 14.04
N LYS A 169 0.33 -3.28 14.10
CA LYS A 169 1.13 -2.09 14.38
C LYS A 169 1.82 -2.17 15.74
N LYS A 170 1.15 -2.65 16.79
CA LYS A 170 1.77 -2.83 18.13
C LYS A 170 2.98 -3.76 18.07
N LYS A 171 2.93 -4.81 17.23
CA LYS A 171 4.04 -5.75 17.04
C LYS A 171 5.22 -5.19 16.22
N CYS A 172 4.98 -4.16 15.41
CA CYS A 172 6.02 -3.54 14.57
C CYS A 172 6.65 -2.29 15.17
N ASN A 173 6.09 -1.73 16.25
CA ASN A 173 6.53 -0.46 16.83
C ASN A 173 7.85 -0.52 17.62
N SER A 174 8.48 -1.68 17.71
CA SER A 174 9.62 -1.88 18.63
C SER A 174 10.97 -1.40 18.10
N ARG A 175 11.05 -0.71 16.93
CA ARG A 175 12.36 -0.23 16.46
C ARG A 175 12.25 1.00 15.55
N ASN A 176 12.91 2.09 15.95
CA ASN A 176 13.11 3.31 15.16
C ASN A 176 14.20 3.08 14.09
N TYR A 177 13.90 2.35 13.02
CA TYR A 177 14.93 1.97 12.05
C TYR A 177 14.93 2.76 10.74
N PHE A 178 13.94 3.61 10.52
CA PHE A 178 13.78 4.35 9.27
C PHE A 178 13.51 5.81 9.53
N ASN A 179 13.92 6.68 8.62
CA ASN A 179 13.41 8.04 8.58
C ASN A 179 11.89 7.97 8.50
N THR A 180 11.21 8.34 9.58
CA THR A 180 9.76 8.20 9.71
C THR A 180 9.10 9.57 9.77
N ILE A 181 8.17 9.82 8.87
CA ILE A 181 7.28 10.99 8.88
C ILE A 181 5.86 10.54 9.22
N VAL A 182 5.22 11.22 10.17
CA VAL A 182 3.85 10.94 10.58
C VAL A 182 2.93 12.04 10.09
N ILE A 183 2.00 11.71 9.22
CA ILE A 183 0.99 12.61 8.67
C ILE A 183 -0.29 12.51 9.50
N ARG A 184 -0.74 13.63 10.08
CA ARG A 184 -1.97 13.72 10.88
C ARG A 184 -3.02 14.63 10.24
N LYS A 185 -2.59 15.69 9.57
CA LYS A 185 -3.44 16.72 8.93
C LYS A 185 -2.98 17.01 7.51
N LYS A 186 -3.80 17.76 6.78
CA LYS A 186 -3.53 18.10 5.38
C LYS A 186 -2.25 18.94 5.23
N SER A 187 -2.01 19.88 6.14
CA SER A 187 -0.79 20.70 6.15
C SER A 187 0.51 19.87 6.23
N ASP A 188 0.49 18.74 6.93
CA ASP A 188 1.65 17.86 7.02
C ASP A 188 2.01 17.26 5.66
N ILE A 189 1.02 17.10 4.77
CA ILE A 189 1.23 16.59 3.41
C ILE A 189 1.97 17.62 2.56
N ASP A 190 1.61 18.88 2.68
CA ASP A 190 2.21 19.96 1.88
C ASP A 190 3.68 20.14 2.29
N LEU A 191 3.97 20.15 3.59
CA LEU A 191 5.33 20.14 4.13
C LEU A 191 6.15 18.91 3.71
N LEU A 192 5.50 17.72 3.66
CA LEU A 192 6.14 16.50 3.16
C LEU A 192 6.54 16.64 1.70
N LEU A 193 5.63 17.16 0.86
CA LEU A 193 5.88 17.31 -0.57
C LEU A 193 7.01 18.29 -0.85
N GLU A 194 7.13 19.38 -0.10
CA GLU A 194 8.26 20.32 -0.16
C GLU A 194 9.57 19.62 0.19
N LYS A 195 9.59 18.84 1.30
CA LYS A 195 10.78 18.07 1.69
C LYS A 195 11.21 17.06 0.63
N ILE A 196 10.25 16.36 0.01
CA ILE A 196 10.55 15.40 -1.05
C ILE A 196 11.14 16.11 -2.27
N ILE A 197 10.63 17.28 -2.65
CA ILE A 197 11.16 18.07 -3.75
C ILE A 197 12.63 18.46 -3.47
N ASN A 198 12.95 18.91 -2.26
CA ASN A 198 14.32 19.27 -1.87
C ASN A 198 15.30 18.09 -1.83
N ILE A 199 14.80 16.84 -1.72
CA ILE A 199 15.63 15.62 -1.82
C ILE A 199 15.87 15.23 -3.27
N VAL A 200 15.00 15.65 -4.19
CA VAL A 200 15.03 15.28 -5.62
C VAL A 200 15.95 16.19 -6.43
N HIS A 201 16.13 17.41 -6.00
CA HIS A 201 17.05 18.39 -6.57
C HIS A 201 18.43 18.32 -5.90
#